data_7c6053036141c51700dab8ef85d766a0
#
_entry.id   7c6053036141c51700dab8ef85d766a0
#
_cell.length_a   1.000
_cell.length_b   1.000
_cell.length_c   1.000
_cell.angle_alpha   90.00
_cell.angle_beta   90.00
_cell.angle_gamma   90.00
#
_symmetry.space_group_name_H-M   'P 1'
#
loop_
_entity.id
_entity.type
_entity.pdbx_description
1 polymer ?
#
loop_
_entity_poly.entity_id
_entity_poly.type
_entity_poly.pdbx_seq_one_letter_code
_entity_poly.pdbx_strand_id
1 'polypeptide(L)'
;FESAFSGHFHHPSRYGNVEYLGSPYEMTWSDYKGSRGFHVFDTETREMVKIENPNRVFYKVFYDDEDWTVDDVANYDVEQYRDKFVKVIVQNRTNAYLYDMFMGRMSECGAVDVRAVDDHLNLDAEGVDEILDETKDTTEILSQYIDGLETTIDKVKVKTVLDDLYHEALSL
;
A
#
# COMPACT_ATOMS: atom_id res chain seq x y z
N PHE A 1 28.47 -20.17 -1.05
CA PHE A 1 27.12 -20.71 -0.84
C PHE A 1 26.39 -20.79 -2.18
N GLU A 2 25.68 -21.85 -2.44
CA GLU A 2 24.86 -22.02 -3.65
C GLU A 2 23.63 -21.10 -3.61
N SER A 3 23.01 -20.98 -2.43
CA SER A 3 21.89 -20.09 -2.17
C SER A 3 21.97 -19.53 -0.75
N ALA A 4 21.46 -18.33 -0.56
CA ALA A 4 21.25 -17.71 0.72
C ALA A 4 19.84 -17.13 0.79
N PHE A 5 19.18 -17.29 1.93
CA PHE A 5 17.82 -16.78 2.14
C PHE A 5 17.86 -15.65 3.18
N SER A 6 17.12 -14.58 2.92
CA SER A 6 17.02 -13.42 3.81
C SER A 6 15.57 -12.96 3.95
N GLY A 7 15.18 -12.59 5.17
CA GLY A 7 13.89 -11.97 5.49
C GLY A 7 13.98 -10.46 5.71
N HIS A 8 15.09 -9.82 5.30
CA HIS A 8 15.34 -8.41 5.60
C HIS A 8 14.34 -7.48 4.91
N PHE A 9 14.03 -7.75 3.63
CA PHE A 9 13.06 -6.94 2.87
C PHE A 9 11.66 -7.52 2.96
N HIS A 10 10.64 -6.64 3.02
CA HIS A 10 9.24 -7.05 3.08
C HIS A 10 8.73 -7.61 1.74
N HIS A 11 9.31 -7.15 0.62
CA HIS A 11 8.95 -7.63 -0.71
C HIS A 11 9.91 -8.72 -1.18
N PRO A 12 9.40 -9.83 -1.73
CA PRO A 12 10.23 -10.87 -2.30
C PRO A 12 11.06 -10.34 -3.47
N SER A 13 12.35 -10.60 -3.46
CA SER A 13 13.26 -10.22 -4.54
C SER A 13 14.46 -11.14 -4.56
N ARG A 14 15.27 -11.08 -5.63
CA ARG A 14 16.45 -11.90 -5.77
C ARG A 14 17.61 -11.09 -6.31
N TYR A 15 18.76 -11.20 -5.64
CA TYR A 15 20.02 -10.61 -6.10
C TYR A 15 21.14 -11.65 -6.07
N GLY A 16 21.62 -12.05 -7.27
CA GLY A 16 22.61 -13.12 -7.39
C GLY A 16 22.11 -14.45 -6.82
N ASN A 17 22.81 -14.95 -5.81
CA ASN A 17 22.45 -16.17 -5.07
C ASN A 17 21.71 -15.89 -3.75
N VAL A 18 21.37 -14.64 -3.47
CA VAL A 18 20.57 -14.24 -2.31
C VAL A 18 19.11 -14.10 -2.74
N GLU A 19 18.22 -14.77 -2.04
CA GLU A 19 16.78 -14.69 -2.21
C GLU A 19 16.15 -14.05 -0.99
N TYR A 20 15.48 -12.92 -1.17
CA TYR A 20 14.72 -12.23 -0.15
C TYR A 20 13.30 -12.79 -0.15
N LEU A 21 12.91 -13.40 0.97
CA LEU A 21 11.69 -14.18 1.07
C LEU A 21 10.43 -13.32 1.24
N GLY A 22 10.60 -12.06 1.60
CA GLY A 22 9.50 -11.18 1.98
C GLY A 22 9.01 -11.39 3.41
N SER A 23 8.04 -10.60 3.83
CA SER A 23 7.43 -10.69 5.15
C SER A 23 6.34 -11.75 5.21
N PRO A 24 6.14 -12.43 6.36
CA PRO A 24 5.11 -13.46 6.52
C PRO A 24 3.69 -12.89 6.64
N TYR A 25 3.54 -11.60 6.96
CA TYR A 25 2.28 -10.87 7.06
C TYR A 25 2.49 -9.38 6.74
N GLU A 26 1.42 -8.64 6.57
CA GLU A 26 1.47 -7.20 6.34
C GLU A 26 1.85 -6.47 7.63
N MET A 27 2.93 -5.67 7.61
CA MET A 27 3.43 -4.90 8.76
C MET A 27 3.23 -3.39 8.58
N THR A 28 3.23 -2.94 7.34
CA THR A 28 3.07 -1.53 6.99
C THR A 28 2.12 -1.37 5.80
N TRP A 29 1.68 -0.14 5.52
CA TRP A 29 0.82 0.14 4.36
C TRP A 29 1.48 -0.16 3.01
N SER A 30 2.80 -0.16 2.92
CA SER A 30 3.53 -0.59 1.72
C SER A 30 3.37 -2.08 1.42
N ASP A 31 2.93 -2.86 2.41
CA ASP A 31 2.69 -4.30 2.27
C ASP A 31 1.28 -4.62 1.72
N TYR A 32 0.43 -3.62 1.56
CA TYR A 32 -0.94 -3.77 1.07
C TYR A 32 -0.99 -4.47 -0.28
N LYS A 33 -1.91 -5.44 -0.44
CA LYS A 33 -2.05 -6.31 -1.63
C LYS A 33 -0.83 -7.20 -1.95
N GLY A 34 0.29 -7.07 -1.28
CA GLY A 34 1.44 -7.95 -1.50
C GLY A 34 1.13 -9.40 -1.10
N SER A 35 1.69 -10.37 -1.84
CA SER A 35 1.64 -11.77 -1.45
C SER A 35 2.54 -12.00 -0.24
N ARG A 36 1.94 -12.30 0.91
CA ARG A 36 2.64 -12.54 2.19
C ARG A 36 2.54 -14.00 2.58
N GLY A 37 3.53 -14.49 3.31
CA GLY A 37 3.54 -15.88 3.72
C GLY A 37 4.88 -16.32 4.25
N PHE A 38 4.98 -17.60 4.57
CA PHE A 38 6.23 -18.22 4.98
C PHE A 38 6.65 -19.29 3.98
N HIS A 39 7.92 -19.72 4.06
CA HIS A 39 8.48 -20.68 3.15
C HIS A 39 8.86 -21.96 3.88
N VAL A 40 8.63 -23.08 3.25
CA VAL A 40 9.12 -24.39 3.67
C VAL A 40 10.23 -24.80 2.70
N PHE A 41 11.42 -25.04 3.25
CA PHE A 41 12.57 -25.49 2.48
C PHE A 41 12.86 -26.96 2.78
N ASP A 42 12.85 -27.78 1.73
CA ASP A 42 13.24 -29.18 1.82
C ASP A 42 14.75 -29.30 1.64
N THR A 43 15.43 -29.82 2.66
CA THR A 43 16.90 -29.93 2.68
C THR A 43 17.44 -31.06 1.82
N GLU A 44 16.60 -32.06 1.47
CA GLU A 44 16.99 -33.20 0.63
C GLU A 44 16.83 -32.83 -0.85
N THR A 45 15.62 -32.36 -1.24
CA THR A 45 15.33 -31.97 -2.62
C THR A 45 15.81 -30.58 -2.98
N ARG A 46 16.08 -29.73 -1.98
CA ARG A 46 16.41 -28.30 -2.11
C ARG A 46 15.31 -27.45 -2.74
N GLU A 47 14.10 -27.96 -2.70
CA GLU A 47 12.92 -27.22 -3.15
C GLU A 47 12.40 -26.32 -2.03
N MET A 48 11.92 -25.14 -2.44
CA MET A 48 11.28 -24.19 -1.54
C MET A 48 9.85 -23.93 -1.99
N VAL A 49 8.91 -24.09 -1.07
CA VAL A 49 7.48 -23.84 -1.29
C VAL A 49 7.01 -22.69 -0.41
N LYS A 50 6.41 -21.69 -1.01
CA LYS A 50 5.75 -20.60 -0.30
C LYS A 50 4.35 -21.01 0.14
N ILE A 51 4.05 -20.81 1.41
CA ILE A 51 2.71 -20.97 1.98
C ILE A 51 2.16 -19.56 2.22
N GLU A 52 1.16 -19.19 1.44
CA GLU A 52 0.56 -17.86 1.52
C GLU A 52 -0.25 -17.66 2.80
N ASN A 53 -0.15 -16.47 3.36
CA ASN A 53 -0.96 -16.04 4.50
C ASN A 53 -2.27 -15.44 3.95
N PRO A 54 -3.42 -16.05 4.20
CA PRO A 54 -4.71 -15.52 3.74
C PRO A 54 -5.19 -14.32 4.56
N ASN A 55 -4.58 -14.06 5.73
CA ASN A 55 -5.01 -13.00 6.62
C ASN A 55 -4.44 -11.66 6.19
N ARG A 56 -5.32 -10.72 5.86
CA ARG A 56 -4.98 -9.34 5.57
C ARG A 56 -5.13 -8.49 6.83
N VAL A 57 -4.26 -7.49 6.95
CA VAL A 57 -4.25 -6.52 8.06
C VAL A 57 -4.73 -5.15 7.57
N PHE A 58 -4.33 -4.75 6.36
CA PHE A 58 -4.64 -3.45 5.77
C PHE A 58 -5.70 -3.56 4.69
N TYR A 59 -6.67 -2.63 4.71
CA TYR A 59 -7.75 -2.55 3.73
C TYR A 59 -7.89 -1.12 3.21
N LYS A 60 -8.03 -0.97 1.88
CA LYS A 60 -8.46 0.27 1.24
C LYS A 60 -9.91 0.10 0.83
N VAL A 61 -10.74 1.05 1.19
CA VAL A 61 -12.15 1.13 0.82
C VAL A 61 -12.32 2.38 -0.03
N PHE A 62 -12.81 2.23 -1.23
CA PHE A 62 -13.07 3.36 -2.13
C PHE A 62 -14.48 3.83 -1.90
N TYR A 63 -14.60 5.09 -1.46
CA TYR A 63 -15.87 5.74 -1.21
C TYR A 63 -16.24 6.63 -2.40
N ASP A 64 -17.35 6.30 -3.03
CA ASP A 64 -17.95 7.05 -4.11
C ASP A 64 -19.47 6.99 -3.91
N ASP A 65 -20.10 8.13 -3.57
CA ASP A 65 -21.53 8.20 -3.27
C ASP A 65 -22.36 8.77 -4.42
N GLU A 66 -21.80 8.88 -5.64
CA GLU A 66 -22.52 9.48 -6.78
C GLU A 66 -23.88 8.79 -7.03
N ASP A 67 -23.89 7.45 -6.96
CA ASP A 67 -25.09 6.64 -7.17
C ASP A 67 -25.62 5.97 -5.90
N TRP A 68 -25.07 6.29 -4.72
CA TRP A 68 -25.45 5.62 -3.48
C TRP A 68 -26.74 6.17 -2.87
N THR A 69 -27.50 5.26 -2.28
CA THR A 69 -28.68 5.55 -1.47
C THR A 69 -28.40 5.34 0.02
N VAL A 70 -29.31 5.77 0.88
CA VAL A 70 -29.26 5.49 2.32
C VAL A 70 -29.23 3.99 2.60
N ASP A 71 -29.98 3.21 1.82
CA ASP A 71 -30.04 1.76 1.98
C ASP A 71 -28.73 1.08 1.59
N ASP A 72 -28.01 1.60 0.57
CA ASP A 72 -26.69 1.08 0.19
C ASP A 72 -25.69 1.29 1.33
N VAL A 73 -25.64 2.46 1.93
CA VAL A 73 -24.80 2.72 3.10
C VAL A 73 -25.23 1.86 4.28
N ALA A 74 -26.55 1.72 4.54
CA ALA A 74 -27.05 0.92 5.67
C ALA A 74 -26.71 -0.56 5.56
N ASN A 75 -26.68 -1.10 4.34
CA ASN A 75 -26.40 -2.51 4.06
C ASN A 75 -24.91 -2.78 3.71
N TYR A 76 -24.08 -1.77 3.68
CA TYR A 76 -22.65 -1.96 3.38
C TYR A 76 -22.01 -2.89 4.43
N ASP A 77 -21.33 -3.94 3.99
CA ASP A 77 -20.69 -4.90 4.89
C ASP A 77 -19.42 -4.32 5.52
N VAL A 78 -19.55 -3.82 6.73
CA VAL A 78 -18.44 -3.28 7.52
C VAL A 78 -17.80 -4.30 8.47
N GLU A 79 -18.45 -5.45 8.72
CA GLU A 79 -17.96 -6.46 9.68
C GLU A 79 -16.65 -7.11 9.23
N GLN A 80 -16.39 -7.17 7.93
CA GLN A 80 -15.14 -7.67 7.35
C GLN A 80 -13.91 -6.87 7.78
N TYR A 81 -14.10 -5.66 8.27
CA TYR A 81 -13.01 -4.76 8.69
C TYR A 81 -12.71 -4.81 10.18
N ARG A 82 -13.41 -5.66 10.94
CA ARG A 82 -13.12 -5.88 12.37
C ARG A 82 -11.66 -6.30 12.56
N ASP A 83 -10.98 -5.68 13.52
CA ASP A 83 -9.56 -5.91 13.84
C ASP A 83 -8.60 -5.59 12.68
N LYS A 84 -9.00 -4.71 11.73
CA LYS A 84 -8.20 -4.29 10.58
C LYS A 84 -7.85 -2.80 10.65
N PHE A 85 -6.82 -2.43 9.90
CA PHE A 85 -6.49 -1.04 9.61
C PHE A 85 -7.14 -0.66 8.27
N VAL A 86 -7.95 0.39 8.26
CA VAL A 86 -8.73 0.76 7.08
C VAL A 86 -8.40 2.17 6.63
N LYS A 87 -8.10 2.33 5.34
CA LYS A 87 -8.10 3.64 4.66
C LYS A 87 -9.34 3.75 3.79
N VAL A 88 -10.17 4.75 4.06
CA VAL A 88 -11.28 5.13 3.19
C VAL A 88 -10.76 6.17 2.20
N ILE A 89 -10.63 5.78 0.94
CA ILE A 89 -10.20 6.65 -0.15
C ILE A 89 -11.46 7.31 -0.71
N VAL A 90 -11.60 8.61 -0.49
CA VAL A 90 -12.78 9.37 -0.89
C VAL A 90 -12.61 9.86 -2.32
N GLN A 91 -13.25 9.19 -3.28
CA GLN A 91 -13.21 9.53 -4.70
C GLN A 91 -14.26 10.59 -5.03
N ASN A 92 -15.51 10.35 -4.65
CA ASN A 92 -16.59 11.31 -4.80
C ASN A 92 -17.37 11.44 -3.47
N ARG A 93 -17.65 12.67 -3.06
CA ARG A 93 -18.43 13.02 -1.90
C ARG A 93 -19.50 14.03 -2.31
N THR A 94 -20.61 13.52 -2.86
CA THR A 94 -21.70 14.35 -3.34
C THR A 94 -22.74 14.65 -2.25
N ASN A 95 -22.84 13.76 -1.24
CA ASN A 95 -23.82 13.85 -0.16
C ASN A 95 -23.14 13.71 1.21
N ALA A 96 -23.06 14.84 1.95
CA ALA A 96 -22.45 14.87 3.27
C ALA A 96 -23.14 13.93 4.28
N TYR A 97 -24.47 13.77 4.20
CA TYR A 97 -25.21 12.88 5.09
C TYR A 97 -24.85 11.41 4.89
N LEU A 98 -24.74 10.95 3.62
CA LEU A 98 -24.33 9.58 3.31
C LEU A 98 -22.90 9.32 3.78
N TYR A 99 -22.01 10.29 3.57
CA TYR A 99 -20.63 10.21 4.02
C TYR A 99 -20.53 10.08 5.55
N ASP A 100 -21.23 10.95 6.30
CA ASP A 100 -21.19 10.93 7.76
C ASP A 100 -21.78 9.61 8.30
N MET A 101 -22.85 9.10 7.68
CA MET A 101 -23.43 7.81 8.01
C MET A 101 -22.48 6.65 7.74
N PHE A 102 -21.80 6.66 6.59
CA PHE A 102 -20.81 5.66 6.22
C PHE A 102 -19.63 5.65 7.19
N MET A 103 -19.05 6.83 7.46
CA MET A 103 -17.92 6.96 8.37
C MET A 103 -18.28 6.59 9.81
N GLY A 104 -19.50 6.90 10.24
CA GLY A 104 -20.04 6.45 11.53
C GLY A 104 -20.02 4.93 11.64
N ARG A 105 -20.57 4.23 10.64
CA ARG A 105 -20.59 2.76 10.61
C ARG A 105 -19.17 2.17 10.56
N MET A 106 -18.27 2.76 9.77
CA MET A 106 -16.87 2.35 9.70
C MET A 106 -16.17 2.50 11.06
N SER A 107 -16.44 3.58 11.79
CA SER A 107 -15.86 3.81 13.12
C SER A 107 -16.38 2.84 14.18
N GLU A 108 -17.59 2.33 14.02
CA GLU A 108 -18.26 1.42 14.96
C GLU A 108 -18.04 -0.07 14.63
N CYS A 109 -17.48 -0.42 13.45
CA CYS A 109 -17.32 -1.82 13.03
C CYS A 109 -16.30 -2.61 13.84
N GLY A 110 -15.51 -1.95 14.72
CA GLY A 110 -14.47 -2.59 15.51
C GLY A 110 -13.12 -2.70 14.76
N ALA A 111 -12.89 -1.90 13.72
CA ALA A 111 -11.59 -1.75 13.12
C ALA A 111 -10.58 -1.18 14.12
N VAL A 112 -9.30 -1.51 13.97
CA VAL A 112 -8.21 -0.99 14.81
C VAL A 112 -8.00 0.50 14.56
N ASP A 113 -8.06 0.91 13.30
CA ASP A 113 -7.93 2.31 12.87
C ASP A 113 -8.72 2.51 11.57
N VAL A 114 -9.39 3.64 11.46
CA VAL A 114 -10.11 4.05 10.23
C VAL A 114 -9.70 5.48 9.91
N ARG A 115 -9.12 5.67 8.73
CA ARG A 115 -8.71 6.99 8.24
C ARG A 115 -9.32 7.28 6.88
N ALA A 116 -9.96 8.44 6.75
CA ALA A 116 -10.36 8.97 5.46
C ALA A 116 -9.21 9.74 4.82
N VAL A 117 -9.02 9.53 3.53
CA VAL A 117 -8.04 10.21 2.70
C VAL A 117 -8.76 10.68 1.44
N ASP A 118 -8.72 11.99 1.18
CA ASP A 118 -9.29 12.54 -0.05
C ASP A 118 -8.39 12.18 -1.24
N ASP A 119 -8.98 11.56 -2.25
CA ASP A 119 -8.27 11.16 -3.46
C ASP A 119 -8.13 12.32 -4.45
N HIS A 120 -7.38 13.37 -4.03
CA HIS A 120 -7.08 14.51 -4.90
C HIS A 120 -6.05 14.19 -6.01
N LEU A 121 -5.42 13.02 -5.96
CA LEU A 121 -4.29 12.66 -6.80
C LEU A 121 -4.50 11.38 -7.62
N ASN A 122 -5.73 10.82 -7.67
CA ASN A 122 -5.97 9.49 -8.27
C ASN A 122 -4.92 8.47 -7.80
N LEU A 123 -4.78 8.34 -6.47
CA LEU A 123 -3.80 7.43 -5.84
C LEU A 123 -4.06 5.94 -6.13
N ASP A 124 -5.05 5.64 -6.95
CA ASP A 124 -5.33 4.32 -7.54
C ASP A 124 -4.43 3.96 -8.71
N ALA A 125 -3.49 4.82 -9.07
CA ALA A 125 -2.44 4.38 -9.98
C ALA A 125 -1.75 3.18 -9.29
N GLU A 126 -2.01 1.99 -9.81
CA GLU A 126 -1.45 0.69 -9.39
C GLU A 126 0.09 0.69 -9.36
N GLY A 127 0.73 1.83 -9.61
CA GLY A 127 2.16 2.00 -9.68
C GLY A 127 2.83 2.67 -8.48
N VAL A 128 2.11 3.27 -7.54
CA VAL A 128 2.78 4.01 -6.46
C VAL A 128 3.31 3.07 -5.37
N ASP A 129 2.60 1.98 -5.08
CA ASP A 129 3.08 0.98 -4.13
C ASP A 129 4.19 0.07 -4.73
N GLU A 130 4.28 -0.05 -6.08
CA GLU A 130 5.38 -0.77 -6.76
C GLU A 130 6.68 0.05 -6.87
N ILE A 131 6.61 1.36 -6.69
CA ILE A 131 7.77 2.25 -6.80
C ILE A 131 8.67 2.18 -5.55
N LEU A 132 8.13 1.75 -4.41
CA LEU A 132 8.89 1.58 -3.16
C LEU A 132 9.66 0.25 -3.14
N ASP A 133 10.53 0.05 -4.11
CA ASP A 133 11.57 -0.98 -4.02
C ASP A 133 12.59 -0.52 -2.98
N GLU A 134 12.59 -1.14 -1.80
CA GLU A 134 13.50 -0.83 -0.68
C GLU A 134 14.99 -0.98 -1.06
N THR A 135 15.28 -1.49 -2.25
CA THR A 135 16.64 -1.59 -2.80
C THR A 135 17.08 -0.35 -3.58
N LYS A 136 16.15 0.57 -3.87
CA LYS A 136 16.43 1.79 -4.64
C LYS A 136 16.81 2.95 -3.75
N ASP A 137 17.68 3.82 -4.27
CA ASP A 137 17.99 5.09 -3.63
C ASP A 137 16.75 6.00 -3.57
N THR A 138 16.64 6.78 -2.50
CA THR A 138 15.51 7.72 -2.28
C THR A 138 15.28 8.64 -3.47
N THR A 139 16.33 9.12 -4.11
CA THR A 139 16.25 9.98 -5.30
C THR A 139 15.66 9.25 -6.51
N GLU A 140 15.97 7.96 -6.66
CA GLU A 140 15.41 7.13 -7.73
C GLU A 140 13.92 6.87 -7.51
N ILE A 141 13.52 6.58 -6.26
CA ILE A 141 12.11 6.42 -5.86
C ILE A 141 11.32 7.70 -6.15
N LEU A 142 11.83 8.86 -5.72
CA LEU A 142 11.20 10.16 -5.96
C LEU A 142 11.08 10.46 -7.47
N SER A 143 12.11 10.13 -8.25
CA SER A 143 12.09 10.33 -9.70
C SER A 143 11.02 9.48 -10.38
N GLN A 144 10.90 8.20 -10.00
CA GLN A 144 9.87 7.28 -10.55
C GLN A 144 8.46 7.72 -10.14
N TYR A 145 8.29 8.17 -8.91
CA TYR A 145 7.02 8.73 -8.45
C TYR A 145 6.56 9.92 -9.30
N ILE A 146 7.48 10.89 -9.57
CA ILE A 146 7.18 12.05 -10.41
C ILE A 146 6.84 11.63 -11.85
N ASP A 147 7.52 10.61 -12.38
CA ASP A 147 7.24 10.10 -13.73
C ASP A 147 5.84 9.50 -13.85
N GLY A 148 5.35 8.86 -12.79
CA GLY A 148 4.01 8.29 -12.71
C GLY A 148 2.88 9.32 -12.51
N LEU A 149 3.18 10.55 -12.08
CA LEU A 149 2.14 11.56 -11.85
C LEU A 149 1.53 12.06 -13.16
N GLU A 150 0.21 12.04 -13.26
CA GLU A 150 -0.53 12.76 -14.31
C GLU A 150 -0.66 14.24 -13.92
N THR A 151 0.23 15.08 -14.43
CA THR A 151 0.26 16.51 -14.09
C THR A 151 0.62 17.36 -15.32
N THR A 152 0.13 18.59 -15.34
CA THR A 152 0.51 19.61 -16.32
C THR A 152 1.80 20.36 -15.95
N ILE A 153 2.37 20.08 -14.78
CA ILE A 153 3.60 20.70 -14.29
C ILE A 153 4.80 20.07 -15.00
N ASP A 154 5.83 20.87 -15.24
CA ASP A 154 7.10 20.41 -15.81
C ASP A 154 7.81 19.44 -14.84
N LYS A 155 7.70 18.14 -15.10
CA LYS A 155 8.27 17.07 -14.28
C LYS A 155 9.79 17.20 -14.08
N VAL A 156 10.50 17.75 -15.09
CA VAL A 156 11.96 17.94 -14.99
C VAL A 156 12.30 18.99 -13.93
N LYS A 157 11.54 20.09 -13.89
CA LYS A 157 11.73 21.11 -12.84
C LYS A 157 11.39 20.58 -11.45
N VAL A 158 10.33 19.79 -11.33
CA VAL A 158 9.94 19.19 -10.04
C VAL A 158 11.03 18.24 -9.55
N LYS A 159 11.58 17.39 -10.41
CA LYS A 159 12.70 16.50 -10.06
C LYS A 159 13.92 17.27 -9.57
N THR A 160 14.31 18.32 -10.30
CA THR A 160 15.46 19.15 -9.92
C THR A 160 15.27 19.77 -8.55
N VAL A 161 14.09 20.36 -8.27
CA VAL A 161 13.82 21.00 -6.97
C VAL A 161 13.82 19.96 -5.83
N LEU A 162 13.27 18.78 -6.05
CA LEU A 162 13.26 17.72 -5.03
C LEU A 162 14.66 17.16 -4.77
N ASP A 163 15.47 17.03 -5.80
CA ASP A 163 16.85 16.57 -5.70
C ASP A 163 17.69 17.58 -4.91
N ASP A 164 17.53 18.88 -5.20
CA ASP A 164 18.18 19.96 -4.47
C ASP A 164 17.78 19.97 -2.99
N LEU A 165 16.48 19.85 -2.68
CA LEU A 165 15.96 19.78 -1.31
C LEU A 165 16.46 18.56 -0.55
N TYR A 166 16.54 17.40 -1.23
CA TYR A 166 17.05 16.18 -0.62
C TYR A 166 18.53 16.31 -0.25
N HIS A 167 19.35 16.87 -1.16
CA HIS A 167 20.75 17.11 -0.89
C HIS A 167 20.96 18.16 0.22
N GLU A 168 20.13 19.20 0.27
CA GLU A 168 20.16 20.18 1.37
C GLU A 168 19.83 19.50 2.71
N ALA A 169 18.80 18.66 2.76
CA ALA A 169 18.42 17.93 3.97
C ALA A 169 19.50 16.96 4.48
N LEU A 170 20.29 16.36 3.57
CA LEU A 170 21.40 15.49 3.94
C LEU A 170 22.62 16.24 4.46
N SER A 171 22.68 17.56 4.24
CA SER A 171 23.80 18.43 4.65
C SER A 171 23.59 19.08 6.03
N LEU A 172 22.41 18.92 6.63
CA LEU A 172 22.03 19.41 7.97
C LEU A 172 22.37 18.35 9.04
#